data_d1817df389b42bf2ae458f7c321f38a5
#
_entry.id   d1817df389b42bf2ae458f7c321f38a5
#
_cell.length_a   1.000
_cell.length_b   1.000
_cell.length_c   1.000
_cell.angle_alpha   90.00
_cell.angle_beta   90.00
_cell.angle_gamma   90.00
#
_symmetry.space_group_name_H-M   'P 1'
#
loop_
_entity.id
_entity.type
_entity.pdbx_description
1 polymer ?
#
loop_
_entity_poly.entity_id
_entity_poly.type
_entity_poly.pdbx_seq_one_letter_code
_entity_poly.pdbx_strand_id
1 'polypeptide(L)'
;MLKLLKYELLGSYRQFCVTFLIFLIGCFVLPYLPLPQAIMSMLLSIVVVAVLGIIISIYVNIILYFKKSMFSRAGYLTLTLPTSTQELILVKLLGAMIWSIVAGVILVVGVGFFSLKFANVSFFDFISEAFHFLFSIQIDMGSLMGLLITFLFTLSATILSFYFVITFVHTRYVRKNRTIVAVAIYCAGLFLNIFITSHLPLKLVNWDYYTIVSELFLSILFYCGTVYLIDHYIELE
;
A
#
# COMPACT_ATOMS: atom_id res chain seq x y z
N MET A 1 -16.53 -15.09 4.31
CA MET A 1 -15.43 -14.12 4.43
C MET A 1 -14.05 -14.76 4.65
N LEU A 2 -13.75 -15.47 5.73
CA LEU A 2 -12.40 -16.02 5.99
C LEU A 2 -11.89 -17.00 4.91
N LYS A 3 -12.76 -17.87 4.38
CA LYS A 3 -12.37 -18.78 3.28
C LYS A 3 -12.00 -18.02 2.01
N LEU A 4 -12.76 -16.98 1.65
CA LEU A 4 -12.47 -16.11 0.51
C LEU A 4 -11.14 -15.37 0.67
N LEU A 5 -10.88 -14.82 1.88
CA LEU A 5 -9.62 -14.16 2.19
C LEU A 5 -8.42 -15.11 2.04
N LYS A 6 -8.55 -16.37 2.50
CA LYS A 6 -7.51 -17.38 2.33
C LYS A 6 -7.18 -17.62 0.85
N TYR A 7 -8.19 -17.76 -0.01
CA TYR A 7 -7.98 -17.97 -1.44
C TYR A 7 -7.41 -16.73 -2.12
N GLU A 8 -7.81 -15.54 -1.71
CA GLU A 8 -7.27 -14.27 -2.20
C GLU A 8 -5.77 -14.16 -1.89
N LEU A 9 -5.36 -14.45 -0.66
CA LEU A 9 -3.95 -14.45 -0.26
C LEU A 9 -3.14 -15.51 -1.01
N LEU A 10 -3.69 -16.74 -1.15
CA LEU A 10 -3.05 -17.81 -1.90
C LEU A 10 -2.95 -17.52 -3.41
N GLY A 11 -3.88 -16.74 -3.97
CA GLY A 11 -3.84 -16.35 -5.37
C GLY A 11 -2.78 -15.29 -5.68
N SER A 12 -2.48 -14.42 -4.72
CA SER A 12 -1.56 -13.28 -4.88
C SER A 12 -0.14 -13.54 -4.38
N TYR A 13 0.08 -14.53 -3.52
CA TYR A 13 1.35 -14.73 -2.80
C TYR A 13 2.58 -14.80 -3.72
N ARG A 14 2.48 -15.43 -4.89
CA ARG A 14 3.62 -15.62 -5.80
C ARG A 14 4.21 -14.29 -6.27
N GLN A 15 3.37 -13.33 -6.62
CA GLN A 15 3.82 -12.02 -7.11
C GLN A 15 4.51 -11.22 -5.99
N PHE A 16 3.90 -11.20 -4.79
CA PHE A 16 4.46 -10.48 -3.65
C PHE A 16 5.74 -11.12 -3.13
N CYS A 17 5.78 -12.46 -2.99
CA CYS A 17 6.97 -13.17 -2.51
C CYS A 17 8.18 -12.95 -3.43
N VAL A 18 8.00 -12.96 -4.76
CA VAL A 18 9.10 -12.69 -5.69
C VAL A 18 9.66 -11.27 -5.49
N THR A 19 8.78 -10.27 -5.38
CA THR A 19 9.19 -8.88 -5.13
C THR A 19 9.97 -8.74 -3.82
N PHE A 20 9.47 -9.38 -2.75
CA PHE A 20 10.11 -9.34 -1.44
C PHE A 20 11.47 -10.06 -1.42
N LEU A 21 11.58 -11.21 -2.08
CA LEU A 21 12.84 -11.95 -2.17
C LEU A 21 13.90 -11.15 -2.92
N ILE A 22 13.57 -10.53 -4.05
CA ILE A 22 14.52 -9.71 -4.80
C ILE A 22 15.05 -8.57 -3.93
N PHE A 23 14.16 -7.89 -3.19
CA PHE A 23 14.56 -6.79 -2.31
C PHE A 23 15.45 -7.27 -1.16
N LEU A 24 15.05 -8.34 -0.46
CA LEU A 24 15.83 -8.87 0.66
C LEU A 24 17.22 -9.35 0.19
N ILE A 25 17.30 -10.07 -0.93
CA ILE A 25 18.57 -10.49 -1.48
C ILE A 25 19.45 -9.26 -1.77
N GLY A 26 18.88 -8.20 -2.35
CA GLY A 26 19.62 -6.95 -2.56
C GLY A 26 20.14 -6.36 -1.25
N CYS A 27 19.30 -6.20 -0.24
CA CYS A 27 19.69 -5.65 1.06
C CYS A 27 20.70 -6.53 1.82
N PHE A 28 20.64 -7.85 1.68
CA PHE A 28 21.57 -8.76 2.35
C PHE A 28 22.88 -8.92 1.62
N VAL A 29 22.91 -8.90 0.29
CA VAL A 29 24.13 -9.16 -0.50
C VAL A 29 24.97 -7.89 -0.69
N LEU A 30 24.34 -6.74 -0.96
CA LEU A 30 25.07 -5.49 -1.26
C LEU A 30 26.10 -5.07 -0.20
N PRO A 31 25.82 -5.16 1.12
CA PRO A 31 26.77 -4.71 2.14
C PRO A 31 28.00 -5.63 2.30
N TYR A 32 28.00 -6.83 1.74
CA TYR A 32 29.13 -7.78 1.82
C TYR A 32 30.07 -7.69 0.63
N LEU A 33 29.72 -6.89 -0.40
CA LEU A 33 30.62 -6.71 -1.54
C LEU A 33 31.81 -5.84 -1.12
N PRO A 34 33.07 -6.27 -1.38
CA PRO A 34 34.25 -5.47 -1.08
C PRO A 34 34.38 -4.33 -2.09
N LEU A 35 33.70 -3.21 -1.80
CA LEU A 35 33.66 -2.06 -2.70
C LEU A 35 34.54 -0.92 -2.18
N PRO A 36 35.19 -0.12 -3.06
CA PRO A 36 35.94 1.08 -2.68
C PRO A 36 35.02 2.10 -1.96
N GLN A 37 35.59 2.88 -1.03
CA GLN A 37 34.83 3.88 -0.24
C GLN A 37 34.03 4.87 -1.10
N ALA A 38 34.54 5.24 -2.28
CA ALA A 38 33.81 6.10 -3.21
C ALA A 38 32.50 5.49 -3.72
N ILE A 39 32.44 4.15 -3.85
CA ILE A 39 31.24 3.43 -4.26
C ILE A 39 30.29 3.21 -3.07
N MET A 40 30.82 3.16 -1.85
CA MET A 40 30.02 3.01 -0.63
C MET A 40 29.02 4.16 -0.44
N SER A 41 29.40 5.40 -0.74
CA SER A 41 28.46 6.53 -0.68
C SER A 41 27.35 6.45 -1.74
N MET A 42 27.64 5.90 -2.91
CA MET A 42 26.66 5.64 -3.96
C MET A 42 25.69 4.50 -3.58
N LEU A 43 26.15 3.51 -2.81
CA LEU A 43 25.27 2.42 -2.34
C LEU A 43 24.11 2.93 -1.50
N LEU A 44 24.32 3.94 -0.70
CA LEU A 44 23.26 4.54 0.12
C LEU A 44 22.14 5.13 -0.76
N SER A 45 22.51 5.81 -1.84
CA SER A 45 21.54 6.30 -2.82
C SER A 45 20.81 5.16 -3.55
N ILE A 46 21.52 4.08 -3.88
CA ILE A 46 20.92 2.89 -4.51
C ILE A 46 19.88 2.25 -3.59
N VAL A 47 20.16 2.16 -2.29
CA VAL A 47 19.19 1.61 -1.32
C VAL A 47 17.95 2.49 -1.20
N VAL A 48 18.11 3.82 -1.19
CA VAL A 48 16.95 4.74 -1.20
C VAL A 48 16.09 4.52 -2.45
N VAL A 49 16.71 4.41 -3.62
CA VAL A 49 16.00 4.10 -4.88
C VAL A 49 15.35 2.73 -4.83
N ALA A 50 16.00 1.72 -4.24
CA ALA A 50 15.44 0.38 -4.08
C ALA A 50 14.22 0.38 -3.16
N VAL A 51 14.25 1.15 -2.06
CA VAL A 51 13.09 1.35 -1.17
C VAL A 51 11.90 1.99 -1.89
N LEU A 52 12.15 3.04 -2.67
CA LEU A 52 11.10 3.64 -3.50
C LEU A 52 10.58 2.65 -4.55
N GLY A 53 11.48 1.89 -5.17
CA GLY A 53 11.13 0.87 -6.14
C GLY A 53 10.23 -0.23 -5.58
N ILE A 54 10.49 -0.71 -4.36
CA ILE A 54 9.63 -1.72 -3.73
C ILE A 54 8.27 -1.16 -3.34
N ILE A 55 8.20 0.07 -2.83
CA ILE A 55 6.92 0.72 -2.50
C ILE A 55 6.06 0.83 -3.75
N ILE A 56 6.62 1.33 -4.85
CA ILE A 56 5.91 1.43 -6.13
C ILE A 56 5.48 0.04 -6.62
N SER A 57 6.38 -0.95 -6.54
CA SER A 57 6.11 -2.32 -6.99
C SER A 57 4.95 -2.97 -6.21
N ILE A 58 4.83 -2.70 -4.91
CA ILE A 58 3.74 -3.22 -4.09
C ILE A 58 2.39 -2.67 -4.58
N TYR A 59 2.30 -1.35 -4.77
CA TYR A 59 1.06 -0.73 -5.27
C TYR A 59 0.74 -1.20 -6.70
N VAL A 60 1.74 -1.33 -7.56
CA VAL A 60 1.55 -1.89 -8.91
C VAL A 60 1.04 -3.33 -8.85
N ASN A 61 1.58 -4.18 -7.96
CA ASN A 61 1.10 -5.54 -7.78
C ASN A 61 -0.35 -5.58 -7.28
N ILE A 62 -0.73 -4.72 -6.33
CA ILE A 62 -2.12 -4.60 -5.84
C ILE A 62 -3.06 -4.21 -7.01
N ILE A 63 -2.69 -3.21 -7.78
CA ILE A 63 -3.44 -2.73 -8.95
C ILE A 63 -3.61 -3.83 -10.00
N LEU A 64 -2.50 -4.48 -10.39
CA LEU A 64 -2.52 -5.54 -11.40
C LEU A 64 -3.31 -6.76 -10.94
N TYR A 65 -3.17 -7.13 -9.67
CA TYR A 65 -3.90 -8.24 -9.10
C TYR A 65 -5.41 -7.95 -9.06
N PHE A 66 -5.82 -6.77 -8.60
CA PHE A 66 -7.21 -6.34 -8.61
C PHE A 66 -7.78 -6.34 -10.03
N LYS A 67 -7.08 -5.72 -10.98
CA LYS A 67 -7.48 -5.71 -12.40
C LYS A 67 -7.64 -7.12 -12.95
N LYS A 68 -6.66 -7.99 -12.70
CA LYS A 68 -6.69 -9.38 -13.20
C LYS A 68 -7.84 -10.18 -12.58
N SER A 69 -8.10 -10.01 -11.28
CA SER A 69 -9.13 -10.79 -10.58
C SER A 69 -10.54 -10.31 -10.82
N MET A 70 -10.76 -9.03 -11.20
CA MET A 70 -12.11 -8.46 -11.42
C MET A 70 -12.48 -8.30 -12.89
N PHE A 71 -11.51 -7.96 -13.76
CA PHE A 71 -11.78 -7.54 -15.15
C PHE A 71 -11.18 -8.48 -16.22
N SER A 72 -10.59 -9.63 -15.82
CA SER A 72 -10.15 -10.64 -16.76
C SER A 72 -11.18 -11.78 -16.85
N ARG A 73 -10.89 -12.79 -17.69
CA ARG A 73 -11.70 -14.02 -17.77
C ARG A 73 -11.92 -14.70 -16.40
N ALA A 74 -10.96 -14.56 -15.45
CA ALA A 74 -11.13 -15.02 -14.08
C ALA A 74 -12.16 -14.18 -13.29
N GLY A 75 -12.32 -12.91 -13.65
CA GLY A 75 -13.30 -12.00 -13.04
C GLY A 75 -14.76 -12.46 -13.27
N TYR A 76 -15.06 -13.02 -14.44
CA TYR A 76 -16.38 -13.60 -14.71
C TYR A 76 -16.74 -14.67 -13.66
N LEU A 77 -15.81 -15.59 -13.39
CA LEU A 77 -16.02 -16.61 -12.35
C LEU A 77 -16.15 -16.03 -10.94
N THR A 78 -15.44 -14.93 -10.67
CA THR A 78 -15.50 -14.26 -9.36
C THR A 78 -16.83 -13.56 -9.13
N LEU A 79 -17.41 -12.95 -10.17
CA LEU A 79 -18.69 -12.27 -10.13
C LEU A 79 -19.91 -13.23 -10.19
N THR A 80 -19.71 -14.47 -10.67
CA THR A 80 -20.75 -15.51 -10.63
C THR A 80 -20.81 -16.26 -9.30
N LEU A 81 -19.88 -16.02 -8.38
CA LEU A 81 -19.95 -16.59 -7.03
C LEU A 81 -21.22 -16.05 -6.31
N PRO A 82 -21.88 -16.87 -5.50
CA PRO A 82 -23.06 -16.45 -4.71
C PRO A 82 -22.64 -15.61 -3.51
N THR A 83 -21.87 -14.55 -3.73
CA THR A 83 -21.37 -13.60 -2.73
C THR A 83 -21.73 -12.19 -3.16
N SER A 84 -22.01 -11.31 -2.20
CA SER A 84 -22.29 -9.92 -2.51
C SER A 84 -21.03 -9.20 -3.01
N THR A 85 -21.21 -8.27 -3.94
CA THR A 85 -20.10 -7.41 -4.46
C THR A 85 -19.39 -6.70 -3.32
N GLN A 86 -20.11 -6.32 -2.29
CA GLN A 86 -19.59 -5.69 -1.08
C GLN A 86 -18.58 -6.60 -0.36
N GLU A 87 -18.94 -7.86 -0.12
CA GLU A 87 -18.05 -8.83 0.52
C GLU A 87 -16.79 -9.08 -0.33
N LEU A 88 -16.96 -9.13 -1.64
CA LEU A 88 -15.85 -9.36 -2.56
C LEU A 88 -14.81 -8.24 -2.48
N ILE A 89 -15.26 -6.97 -2.52
CA ILE A 89 -14.36 -5.81 -2.42
C ILE A 89 -13.71 -5.73 -1.04
N LEU A 90 -14.45 -6.01 0.04
CA LEU A 90 -13.88 -6.04 1.39
C LEU A 90 -12.79 -7.09 1.53
N VAL A 91 -12.99 -8.30 1.00
CA VAL A 91 -11.97 -9.36 1.04
C VAL A 91 -10.71 -8.93 0.28
N LYS A 92 -10.86 -8.29 -0.88
CA LYS A 92 -9.73 -7.77 -1.66
C LYS A 92 -9.00 -6.65 -0.95
N LEU A 93 -9.74 -5.73 -0.31
CA LEU A 93 -9.15 -4.68 0.51
C LEU A 93 -8.33 -5.26 1.65
N LEU A 94 -8.91 -6.19 2.41
CA LEU A 94 -8.21 -6.85 3.52
C LEU A 94 -6.96 -7.60 3.05
N GLY A 95 -7.03 -8.30 1.93
CA GLY A 95 -5.87 -8.97 1.33
C GLY A 95 -4.75 -7.99 0.96
N ALA A 96 -5.10 -6.87 0.32
CA ALA A 96 -4.15 -5.82 -0.04
C ALA A 96 -3.54 -5.14 1.19
N MET A 97 -4.34 -4.88 2.24
CA MET A 97 -3.83 -4.34 3.51
C MET A 97 -2.84 -5.27 4.18
N ILE A 98 -3.13 -6.58 4.24
CA ILE A 98 -2.22 -7.58 4.81
C ILE A 98 -0.88 -7.57 4.05
N TRP A 99 -0.89 -7.60 2.73
CA TRP A 99 0.33 -7.56 1.92
C TRP A 99 1.10 -6.25 2.09
N SER A 100 0.41 -5.12 2.24
CA SER A 100 1.05 -3.82 2.50
C SER A 100 1.71 -3.77 3.88
N ILE A 101 1.10 -4.35 4.91
CA ILE A 101 1.69 -4.46 6.25
C ILE A 101 2.91 -5.38 6.22
N VAL A 102 2.81 -6.55 5.59
CA VAL A 102 3.94 -7.47 5.41
C VAL A 102 5.10 -6.78 4.68
N ALA A 103 4.79 -6.02 3.64
CA ALA A 103 5.78 -5.23 2.92
C ALA A 103 6.47 -4.19 3.81
N GLY A 104 5.72 -3.50 4.66
CA GLY A 104 6.28 -2.56 5.63
C GLY A 104 7.27 -3.24 6.58
N VAL A 105 6.93 -4.42 7.10
CA VAL A 105 7.83 -5.21 7.95
C VAL A 105 9.10 -5.60 7.18
N ILE A 106 8.96 -6.07 5.95
CA ILE A 106 10.11 -6.48 5.11
C ILE A 106 11.01 -5.28 4.78
N LEU A 107 10.44 -4.09 4.55
CA LEU A 107 11.20 -2.86 4.36
C LEU A 107 12.02 -2.52 5.61
N VAL A 108 11.40 -2.55 6.78
CA VAL A 108 12.11 -2.27 8.04
C VAL A 108 13.24 -3.25 8.27
N VAL A 109 12.99 -4.56 8.08
CA VAL A 109 14.02 -5.60 8.24
C VAL A 109 15.14 -5.43 7.22
N GLY A 110 14.84 -5.23 5.94
CA GLY A 110 15.83 -5.11 4.89
C GLY A 110 16.71 -3.86 5.04
N VAL A 111 16.11 -2.70 5.25
CA VAL A 111 16.83 -1.43 5.45
C VAL A 111 17.59 -1.45 6.78
N GLY A 112 16.98 -1.99 7.84
CA GLY A 112 17.63 -2.15 9.14
C GLY A 112 18.90 -2.98 9.04
N PHE A 113 18.84 -4.16 8.40
CA PHE A 113 20.01 -5.02 8.20
C PHE A 113 21.11 -4.33 7.37
N PHE A 114 20.71 -3.65 6.29
CA PHE A 114 21.65 -2.90 5.47
C PHE A 114 22.37 -1.81 6.27
N SER A 115 21.60 -1.01 7.05
CA SER A 115 22.15 0.09 7.85
C SER A 115 23.13 -0.38 8.94
N LEU A 116 22.83 -1.51 9.59
CA LEU A 116 23.70 -2.11 10.60
C LEU A 116 25.06 -2.49 10.04
N LYS A 117 25.06 -3.15 8.89
CA LYS A 117 26.31 -3.54 8.22
C LYS A 117 27.07 -2.34 7.68
N PHE A 118 26.38 -1.33 7.18
CA PHE A 118 27.00 -0.11 6.70
C PHE A 118 27.66 0.69 7.83
N ALA A 119 27.02 0.75 9.02
CA ALA A 119 27.55 1.44 10.21
C ALA A 119 28.58 0.61 10.99
N ASN A 120 28.87 -0.65 10.60
CA ASN A 120 29.69 -1.60 11.34
C ASN A 120 29.23 -1.81 12.80
N VAL A 121 27.94 -1.68 13.05
CA VAL A 121 27.33 -1.91 14.38
C VAL A 121 26.96 -3.39 14.51
N SER A 122 27.20 -3.96 15.70
CA SER A 122 26.76 -5.32 15.97
C SER A 122 25.23 -5.39 16.02
N PHE A 123 24.66 -6.48 15.52
CA PHE A 123 23.22 -6.70 15.59
C PHE A 123 22.68 -6.67 17.04
N PHE A 124 23.46 -7.17 18.00
CA PHE A 124 23.08 -7.13 19.41
C PHE A 124 23.10 -5.72 19.99
N ASP A 125 24.09 -4.90 19.62
CA ASP A 125 24.18 -3.51 20.07
C ASP A 125 22.98 -2.70 19.52
N PHE A 126 22.65 -2.90 18.27
CA PHE A 126 21.46 -2.26 17.67
C PHE A 126 20.16 -2.66 18.38
N ILE A 127 19.97 -3.94 18.64
CA ILE A 127 18.78 -4.40 19.36
C ILE A 127 18.75 -3.75 20.74
N SER A 128 19.86 -3.72 21.45
CA SER A 128 19.93 -3.12 22.80
C SER A 128 19.62 -1.62 22.76
N GLU A 129 20.18 -0.88 21.78
CA GLU A 129 19.89 0.53 21.59
C GLU A 129 18.44 0.76 21.16
N ALA A 130 17.89 -0.05 20.25
CA ALA A 130 16.50 0.04 19.83
C ALA A 130 15.53 -0.22 21.01
N PHE A 131 15.82 -1.21 21.86
CA PHE A 131 15.06 -1.45 23.09
C PHE A 131 15.20 -0.27 24.06
N HIS A 132 16.41 0.22 24.32
CA HIS A 132 16.62 1.39 25.15
C HIS A 132 15.87 2.61 24.62
N PHE A 133 15.89 2.84 23.32
CA PHE A 133 15.15 3.92 22.69
C PHE A 133 13.64 3.75 22.87
N LEU A 134 13.08 2.55 22.60
CA LEU A 134 11.66 2.26 22.78
C LEU A 134 11.19 2.42 24.23
N PHE A 135 12.03 2.02 25.21
CA PHE A 135 11.71 2.18 26.62
C PHE A 135 11.97 3.59 27.16
N SER A 136 12.86 4.37 26.53
CA SER A 136 13.12 5.77 26.89
C SER A 136 12.05 6.73 26.37
N ILE A 137 11.35 6.37 25.30
CA ILE A 137 10.23 7.16 24.78
C ILE A 137 9.03 6.91 25.70
N GLN A 138 8.64 7.93 26.46
CA GLN A 138 7.34 7.95 27.12
C GLN A 138 6.25 8.13 26.06
N ILE A 139 5.94 7.04 25.34
CA ILE A 139 4.87 7.07 24.35
C ILE A 139 3.54 7.06 25.12
N ASP A 140 2.81 8.15 25.03
CA ASP A 140 1.43 8.13 25.48
C ASP A 140 0.65 7.11 24.66
N MET A 141 0.02 6.15 25.35
CA MET A 141 -0.76 5.08 24.69
C MET A 141 -1.85 5.64 23.79
N GLY A 142 -2.39 6.82 24.12
CA GLY A 142 -3.39 7.49 23.28
C GLY A 142 -2.83 7.93 21.94
N SER A 143 -1.63 8.51 21.92
CA SER A 143 -0.96 8.96 20.69
C SER A 143 -0.54 7.76 19.80
N LEU A 144 -0.08 6.67 20.39
CA LEU A 144 0.28 5.46 19.66
C LEU A 144 -0.94 4.81 19.00
N MET A 145 -2.05 4.71 19.73
CA MET A 145 -3.31 4.21 19.16
C MET A 145 -3.82 5.14 18.05
N GLY A 146 -3.70 6.45 18.22
CA GLY A 146 -4.04 7.43 17.19
C GLY A 146 -3.24 7.23 15.90
N LEU A 147 -1.92 7.05 16.01
CA LEU A 147 -1.04 6.77 14.86
C LEU A 147 -1.39 5.47 14.15
N LEU A 148 -1.66 4.39 14.88
CA LEU A 148 -2.04 3.11 14.29
C LEU A 148 -3.37 3.21 13.54
N ILE A 149 -4.36 3.87 14.13
CA ILE A 149 -5.67 4.09 13.52
C ILE A 149 -5.53 4.92 12.25
N THR A 150 -4.80 6.05 12.32
CA THR A 150 -4.54 6.90 11.15
C THR A 150 -3.85 6.13 10.04
N PHE A 151 -2.81 5.36 10.37
CA PHE A 151 -2.09 4.52 9.40
C PHE A 151 -3.02 3.53 8.68
N LEU A 152 -3.89 2.83 9.43
CA LEU A 152 -4.83 1.87 8.84
C LEU A 152 -5.85 2.54 7.92
N PHE A 153 -6.39 3.71 8.30
CA PHE A 153 -7.34 4.43 7.46
C PHE A 153 -6.69 5.03 6.22
N THR A 154 -5.51 5.62 6.34
CA THR A 154 -4.76 6.15 5.18
C THR A 154 -4.42 5.03 4.20
N LEU A 155 -4.00 3.87 4.70
CA LEU A 155 -3.70 2.70 3.88
C LEU A 155 -4.96 2.19 3.17
N SER A 156 -6.10 2.10 3.87
CA SER A 156 -7.38 1.67 3.27
C SER A 156 -7.87 2.66 2.23
N ALA A 157 -7.83 3.98 2.50
CA ALA A 157 -8.23 5.02 1.56
C ALA A 157 -7.39 5.02 0.29
N THR A 158 -6.07 4.83 0.43
CA THR A 158 -5.15 4.74 -0.71
C THR A 158 -5.47 3.53 -1.60
N ILE A 159 -5.66 2.34 -1.01
CA ILE A 159 -6.00 1.13 -1.78
C ILE A 159 -7.37 1.28 -2.46
N LEU A 160 -8.37 1.79 -1.74
CA LEU A 160 -9.71 1.99 -2.30
C LEU A 160 -9.74 3.04 -3.40
N SER A 161 -8.90 4.08 -3.32
CA SER A 161 -8.77 5.07 -4.41
C SER A 161 -8.27 4.41 -5.70
N PHE A 162 -7.30 3.48 -5.62
CA PHE A 162 -6.86 2.70 -6.78
C PHE A 162 -7.98 1.79 -7.32
N TYR A 163 -8.72 1.11 -6.44
CA TYR A 163 -9.82 0.27 -6.86
C TYR A 163 -10.92 1.06 -7.56
N PHE A 164 -11.27 2.23 -7.02
CA PHE A 164 -12.24 3.14 -7.62
C PHE A 164 -11.80 3.59 -9.03
N VAL A 165 -10.56 4.06 -9.18
CA VAL A 165 -10.03 4.53 -10.46
C VAL A 165 -10.00 3.40 -11.50
N ILE A 166 -9.54 2.20 -11.11
CA ILE A 166 -9.51 1.04 -12.01
C ILE A 166 -10.92 0.65 -12.43
N THR A 167 -11.85 0.60 -11.50
CA THR A 167 -13.26 0.27 -11.78
C THR A 167 -13.88 1.31 -12.71
N PHE A 168 -13.67 2.60 -12.44
CA PHE A 168 -14.18 3.69 -13.27
C PHE A 168 -13.69 3.61 -14.72
N VAL A 169 -12.41 3.30 -14.94
CA VAL A 169 -11.83 3.18 -16.28
C VAL A 169 -12.33 1.95 -17.05
N HIS A 170 -12.84 0.92 -16.33
CA HIS A 170 -13.46 -0.25 -16.95
C HIS A 170 -14.98 -0.11 -17.11
N THR A 171 -15.54 1.09 -16.87
CA THR A 171 -16.93 1.39 -17.22
C THR A 171 -17.08 1.70 -18.71
N ARG A 172 -18.34 1.68 -19.18
CA ARG A 172 -18.74 2.01 -20.56
C ARG A 172 -18.22 3.35 -21.08
N TYR A 173 -17.88 4.28 -20.20
CA TYR A 173 -17.46 5.65 -20.56
C TYR A 173 -16.06 5.72 -21.16
N VAL A 174 -15.16 4.77 -20.84
CA VAL A 174 -13.76 4.83 -21.26
C VAL A 174 -13.45 3.68 -22.22
N ARG A 175 -13.49 3.96 -23.53
CA ARG A 175 -13.22 2.94 -24.58
C ARG A 175 -11.78 2.90 -25.07
N LYS A 176 -11.04 4.03 -25.04
CA LYS A 176 -9.65 4.13 -25.53
C LYS A 176 -8.72 4.61 -24.43
N ASN A 177 -7.45 4.18 -24.49
CA ASN A 177 -6.36 4.64 -23.60
C ASN A 177 -6.68 4.55 -22.10
N ARG A 178 -7.29 3.45 -21.68
CA ARG A 178 -7.72 3.20 -20.28
C ARG A 178 -6.64 3.51 -19.25
N THR A 179 -5.38 3.15 -19.53
CA THR A 179 -4.26 3.40 -18.59
C THR A 179 -3.96 4.88 -18.42
N ILE A 180 -3.96 5.67 -19.52
CA ILE A 180 -3.69 7.10 -19.47
C ILE A 180 -4.81 7.82 -18.69
N VAL A 181 -6.06 7.45 -18.97
CA VAL A 181 -7.24 7.98 -18.26
C VAL A 181 -7.19 7.66 -16.78
N ALA A 182 -6.78 6.43 -16.41
CA ALA A 182 -6.62 6.04 -15.00
C ALA A 182 -5.60 6.93 -14.28
N VAL A 183 -4.43 7.13 -14.89
CA VAL A 183 -3.40 8.01 -14.32
C VAL A 183 -3.89 9.45 -14.21
N ALA A 184 -4.56 9.96 -15.25
CA ALA A 184 -5.10 11.34 -15.24
C ALA A 184 -6.13 11.54 -14.11
N ILE A 185 -7.07 10.61 -13.94
CA ILE A 185 -8.09 10.68 -12.87
C ILE A 185 -7.43 10.60 -11.49
N TYR A 186 -6.44 9.71 -11.31
CA TYR A 186 -5.72 9.59 -10.05
C TYR A 186 -4.95 10.87 -9.71
N CYS A 187 -4.22 11.44 -10.69
CA CYS A 187 -3.53 12.72 -10.52
C CYS A 187 -4.51 13.86 -10.20
N ALA A 188 -5.64 13.93 -10.90
CA ALA A 188 -6.67 14.94 -10.62
C ALA A 188 -7.22 14.79 -9.19
N GLY A 189 -7.45 13.56 -8.72
CA GLY A 189 -7.86 13.28 -7.35
C GLY A 189 -6.84 13.72 -6.31
N LEU A 190 -5.54 13.49 -6.55
CA LEU A 190 -4.46 13.97 -5.69
C LEU A 190 -4.41 15.50 -5.64
N PHE A 191 -4.49 16.18 -6.77
CA PHE A 191 -4.54 17.65 -6.83
C PHE A 191 -5.74 18.20 -6.06
N LEU A 192 -6.90 17.57 -6.21
CA LEU A 192 -8.12 17.97 -5.52
C LEU A 192 -8.00 17.77 -4.01
N ASN A 193 -7.41 16.67 -3.57
CA ASN A 193 -7.13 16.43 -2.16
C ASN A 193 -6.19 17.50 -1.58
N ILE A 194 -5.05 17.77 -2.25
CA ILE A 194 -4.10 18.82 -1.84
C ILE A 194 -4.77 20.18 -1.80
N PHE A 195 -5.58 20.51 -2.80
CA PHE A 195 -6.31 21.79 -2.86
C PHE A 195 -7.30 21.93 -1.70
N ILE A 196 -8.07 20.90 -1.40
CA ILE A 196 -9.03 20.88 -0.29
C ILE A 196 -8.29 21.06 1.04
N THR A 197 -7.23 20.29 1.27
CA THR A 197 -6.47 20.35 2.54
C THR A 197 -5.77 21.69 2.73
N SER A 198 -5.34 22.35 1.66
CA SER A 198 -4.66 23.66 1.73
C SER A 198 -5.60 24.85 1.96
N HIS A 199 -6.85 24.77 1.49
CA HIS A 199 -7.81 25.90 1.52
C HIS A 199 -8.86 25.80 2.62
N LEU A 200 -9.06 24.62 3.21
CA LEU A 200 -9.96 24.49 4.35
C LEU A 200 -9.30 25.04 5.63
N PRO A 201 -9.85 26.11 6.25
CA PRO A 201 -9.30 26.70 7.48
C PRO A 201 -9.62 25.84 8.71
N LEU A 202 -9.11 24.60 8.71
CA LEU A 202 -9.38 23.62 9.76
C LEU A 202 -8.45 23.75 10.96
N LYS A 203 -7.95 24.96 11.22
CA LYS A 203 -7.15 25.30 12.42
C LYS A 203 -7.89 25.12 13.74
N LEU A 204 -9.17 24.79 13.72
CA LEU A 204 -10.02 24.66 14.90
C LEU A 204 -10.11 23.24 15.48
N VAL A 205 -9.61 22.23 14.78
CA VAL A 205 -9.65 20.83 15.23
C VAL A 205 -8.22 20.32 15.37
N ASN A 206 -7.93 19.54 16.42
CA ASN A 206 -6.65 18.89 16.59
C ASN A 206 -6.32 18.12 15.30
N TRP A 207 -5.12 18.35 14.74
CA TRP A 207 -4.68 17.82 13.44
C TRP A 207 -4.89 16.31 13.31
N ASP A 208 -4.71 15.57 14.40
CA ASP A 208 -4.84 14.10 14.41
C ASP A 208 -6.27 13.63 14.16
N TYR A 209 -7.26 14.25 14.78
CA TYR A 209 -8.68 13.88 14.57
C TYR A 209 -9.17 14.24 13.18
N TYR A 210 -8.69 15.34 12.63
CA TYR A 210 -9.06 15.76 11.27
C TYR A 210 -8.57 14.76 10.22
N THR A 211 -7.32 14.33 10.30
CA THR A 211 -6.75 13.35 9.36
C THR A 211 -7.50 12.02 9.44
N ILE A 212 -7.81 11.52 10.63
CA ILE A 212 -8.59 10.28 10.81
C ILE A 212 -9.98 10.39 10.17
N VAL A 213 -10.70 11.47 10.44
CA VAL A 213 -12.06 11.66 9.93
C VAL A 213 -12.08 11.82 8.41
N SER A 214 -11.14 12.60 7.85
CA SER A 214 -11.05 12.78 6.40
C SER A 214 -10.70 11.51 5.66
N GLU A 215 -9.76 10.71 6.16
CA GLU A 215 -9.37 9.43 5.55
C GLU A 215 -10.47 8.37 5.67
N LEU A 216 -11.18 8.35 6.80
CA LEU A 216 -12.35 7.49 6.97
C LEU A 216 -13.47 7.88 5.98
N PHE A 217 -13.76 9.17 5.83
CA PHE A 217 -14.77 9.64 4.88
C PHE A 217 -14.39 9.27 3.44
N LEU A 218 -13.12 9.49 3.04
CA LEU A 218 -12.62 9.13 1.72
C LEU A 218 -12.70 7.62 1.47
N SER A 219 -12.34 6.80 2.46
CA SER A 219 -12.41 5.35 2.32
C SER A 219 -13.84 4.85 2.12
N ILE A 220 -14.82 5.40 2.86
CA ILE A 220 -16.22 5.06 2.68
C ILE A 220 -16.72 5.51 1.30
N LEU A 221 -16.36 6.71 0.86
CA LEU A 221 -16.78 7.26 -0.42
C LEU A 221 -16.24 6.41 -1.58
N PHE A 222 -14.95 6.07 -1.57
CA PHE A 222 -14.35 5.23 -2.60
C PHE A 222 -14.88 3.80 -2.56
N TYR A 223 -15.15 3.25 -1.38
CA TYR A 223 -15.76 1.94 -1.25
C TYR A 223 -17.17 1.90 -1.85
N CYS A 224 -18.04 2.81 -1.44
CA CYS A 224 -19.41 2.89 -1.97
C CYS A 224 -19.41 3.17 -3.48
N GLY A 225 -18.54 4.06 -3.94
CA GLY A 225 -18.37 4.35 -5.37
C GLY A 225 -17.93 3.13 -6.17
N THR A 226 -16.97 2.35 -5.64
CA THR A 226 -16.48 1.12 -6.30
C THR A 226 -17.59 0.07 -6.38
N VAL A 227 -18.33 -0.17 -5.29
CA VAL A 227 -19.47 -1.10 -5.27
C VAL A 227 -20.52 -0.67 -6.28
N TYR A 228 -20.93 0.60 -6.26
CA TYR A 228 -21.93 1.13 -7.16
C TYR A 228 -21.57 0.99 -8.65
N LEU A 229 -20.30 1.28 -8.98
CA LEU A 229 -19.82 1.15 -10.34
C LEU A 229 -19.78 -0.32 -10.80
N ILE A 230 -19.43 -1.24 -9.92
CA ILE A 230 -19.41 -2.67 -10.25
C ILE A 230 -20.82 -3.19 -10.49
N ASP A 231 -21.78 -2.81 -9.67
CA ASP A 231 -23.14 -3.33 -9.77
C ASP A 231 -23.91 -2.78 -11.01
N HIS A 232 -23.59 -1.56 -11.48
CA HIS A 232 -24.42 -0.89 -12.50
C HIS A 232 -23.73 -0.64 -13.84
N TYR A 233 -22.39 -0.58 -13.89
CA TYR A 233 -21.69 -0.06 -15.09
C TYR A 233 -20.58 -0.95 -15.64
N ILE A 234 -20.34 -2.14 -15.09
CA ILE A 234 -19.30 -3.02 -15.62
C ILE A 234 -19.78 -3.70 -16.88
N GLU A 235 -19.00 -3.54 -17.95
CA GLU A 235 -19.02 -4.41 -19.13
C GLU A 235 -17.85 -5.41 -18.99
N LEU A 236 -18.18 -6.68 -18.82
CA LEU A 236 -17.18 -7.76 -18.86
C LEU A 236 -16.81 -7.99 -20.33
N GLU A 237 -15.53 -7.78 -20.66
CA GLU A 237 -14.94 -8.13 -21.97
C GLU A 237 -14.67 -9.63 -22.10
#